data_86b1012782068ccdbef78080b695b836
#
_entry.id   86b1012782068ccdbef78080b695b836
#
_cell.length_a   1.000
_cell.length_b   1.000
_cell.length_c   1.000
_cell.angle_alpha   90.00
_cell.angle_beta   90.00
_cell.angle_gamma   90.00
#
_symmetry.space_group_name_H-M   'P 1'
#
loop_
_entity.id
_entity.type
_entity.pdbx_description
1 polymer ?
#
loop_
_entity_poly.entity_id
_entity_poly.type
_entity_poly.pdbx_seq_one_letter_code
_entity_poly.pdbx_strand_id
1 'polypeptide(L)'
;MKKGLSGGCGITILGISLFFILAGIAAVVDSRSDGDAADVAMGFLLFVAILSPFIYWGYVLVYKSKHPGEPVKLTKNVKRYGGGALLATGALLGWAVLTDKPAEVTPKAINEIAQQPKESKDSVVITQAMEGDPYEELDELIGLESVKEEVHTLANFAKIQQQRKAQGLKVPKMSFHLVFTGSPGTGKTTVARIVARIYKDLGILKSGHTVETDRSGLVAEYVGQTAVKTNAVIDSALNGVLFIDEAYALVPEGGGNDYGQEAISTLLKRMEDDRDKLVVIIAGYPNEMQRFIDSNPGLQSRFTRYINFPDYTDKELFDIFNLYLNKNQYTITDEAAELLKNNFSNAVANKTKNFGNARYVRNIFERAVEQQANRLSSKRGISNEELSLLTKEDIENAFKQRK
;
A
#
# COMPACT_ATOMS: atom_id res chain seq x y z
N MET A 1 23.23 -54.70 -8.06
CA MET A 1 21.96 -54.07 -8.50
C MET A 1 22.07 -52.57 -8.35
N LYS A 2 22.53 -51.86 -9.37
CA LYS A 2 22.49 -50.39 -9.50
C LYS A 2 22.55 -50.06 -11.00
N LYS A 3 21.43 -50.17 -11.69
CA LYS A 3 21.25 -49.69 -13.06
C LYS A 3 19.77 -49.28 -13.16
N GLY A 4 19.49 -48.02 -13.40
CA GLY A 4 18.15 -47.64 -13.85
C GLY A 4 17.60 -46.27 -13.53
N LEU A 5 18.40 -45.27 -13.10
CA LEU A 5 17.80 -43.92 -12.85
C LEU A 5 18.39 -42.75 -13.65
N SER A 6 19.46 -42.94 -14.43
CA SER A 6 20.12 -41.78 -15.09
C SER A 6 19.64 -41.48 -16.52
N GLY A 7 19.00 -42.42 -17.20
CA GLY A 7 18.52 -42.26 -18.59
C GLY A 7 17.17 -41.51 -18.70
N GLY A 8 16.29 -41.70 -17.72
CA GLY A 8 14.95 -41.09 -17.72
C GLY A 8 14.96 -39.60 -17.53
N CYS A 9 15.83 -39.06 -16.69
CA CYS A 9 15.88 -37.63 -16.39
C CYS A 9 16.35 -36.76 -17.58
N GLY A 10 17.27 -37.30 -18.39
CA GLY A 10 17.78 -36.56 -19.59
C GLY A 10 16.75 -36.47 -20.72
N ILE A 11 15.95 -37.55 -20.89
CA ILE A 11 14.89 -37.59 -21.91
C ILE A 11 13.73 -36.67 -21.48
N THR A 12 13.41 -36.62 -20.18
CA THR A 12 12.38 -35.72 -19.64
C THR A 12 12.74 -34.24 -19.80
N ILE A 13 14.00 -33.86 -19.56
CA ILE A 13 14.49 -32.49 -19.74
C ILE A 13 14.46 -32.07 -21.21
N LEU A 14 14.83 -32.94 -22.13
CA LEU A 14 14.74 -32.69 -23.59
C LEU A 14 13.27 -32.56 -24.05
N GLY A 15 12.37 -33.39 -23.54
CA GLY A 15 10.93 -33.30 -23.84
C GLY A 15 10.29 -32.01 -23.31
N ILE A 16 10.63 -31.59 -22.10
CA ILE A 16 10.16 -30.32 -21.51
C ILE A 16 10.70 -29.13 -22.30
N SER A 17 11.99 -29.13 -22.70
CA SER A 17 12.57 -28.05 -23.50
C SER A 17 11.91 -27.95 -24.88
N LEU A 18 11.58 -29.07 -25.52
CA LEU A 18 10.88 -29.09 -26.82
C LEU A 18 9.43 -28.56 -26.69
N PHE A 19 8.74 -28.89 -25.58
CA PHE A 19 7.39 -28.39 -25.29
C PHE A 19 7.38 -26.86 -25.14
N PHE A 20 8.35 -26.30 -24.38
CA PHE A 20 8.45 -24.85 -24.22
C PHE A 20 8.84 -24.12 -25.52
N ILE A 21 9.65 -24.71 -26.39
CA ILE A 21 9.97 -24.15 -27.71
C ILE A 21 8.70 -24.11 -28.57
N LEU A 22 7.90 -25.18 -28.58
CA LEU A 22 6.64 -25.23 -29.35
C LEU A 22 5.60 -24.27 -28.79
N ALA A 23 5.49 -24.14 -27.47
CA ALA A 23 4.61 -23.18 -26.80
C ALA A 23 5.03 -21.72 -27.08
N GLY A 24 6.34 -21.42 -27.12
CA GLY A 24 6.88 -20.12 -27.50
C GLY A 24 6.56 -19.76 -28.97
N ILE A 25 6.67 -20.73 -29.89
CA ILE A 25 6.29 -20.55 -31.30
C ILE A 25 4.78 -20.31 -31.43
N ALA A 26 3.95 -21.02 -30.69
CA ALA A 26 2.49 -20.83 -30.69
C ALA A 26 2.11 -19.42 -30.17
N ALA A 27 2.75 -18.94 -29.10
CA ALA A 27 2.54 -17.59 -28.56
C ALA A 27 2.94 -16.48 -29.56
N VAL A 28 4.02 -16.68 -30.33
CA VAL A 28 4.45 -15.75 -31.39
C VAL A 28 3.46 -15.73 -32.57
N VAL A 29 2.82 -16.86 -32.86
CA VAL A 29 1.81 -16.95 -33.95
C VAL A 29 0.50 -16.30 -33.53
N ASP A 30 0.11 -16.40 -32.24
CA ASP A 30 -1.13 -15.85 -31.68
C ASP A 30 -1.08 -14.32 -31.47
N SER A 31 0.11 -13.79 -31.17
CA SER A 31 0.32 -12.34 -30.97
C SER A 31 0.36 -11.50 -32.27
N ARG A 32 0.07 -12.10 -33.40
CA ARG A 32 0.10 -11.43 -34.73
C ARG A 32 -1.00 -10.39 -34.95
N SER A 33 -1.88 -10.16 -33.98
CA SER A 33 -3.00 -9.24 -34.16
C SER A 33 -2.78 -7.81 -33.64
N ASP A 34 -1.86 -7.54 -32.64
CA ASP A 34 -1.80 -6.19 -32.03
C ASP A 34 -0.43 -5.73 -31.48
N GLY A 35 0.68 -6.35 -31.86
CA GLY A 35 2.01 -5.97 -31.34
C GLY A 35 3.04 -5.63 -32.43
N ASP A 36 3.94 -4.69 -32.13
CA ASP A 36 5.06 -4.34 -33.00
C ASP A 36 5.95 -5.57 -33.21
N ALA A 37 6.19 -5.97 -34.48
CA ALA A 37 6.94 -7.18 -34.85
C ALA A 37 8.36 -7.23 -34.25
N ALA A 38 8.91 -6.07 -33.86
CA ALA A 38 10.20 -5.92 -33.21
C ALA A 38 10.20 -6.43 -31.76
N ASP A 39 9.14 -6.17 -30.99
CA ASP A 39 9.02 -6.58 -29.58
C ASP A 39 8.80 -8.09 -29.46
N VAL A 40 8.05 -8.68 -30.39
CA VAL A 40 7.84 -10.14 -30.47
C VAL A 40 9.14 -10.86 -30.84
N ALA A 41 9.92 -10.32 -31.78
CA ALA A 41 11.22 -10.87 -32.17
C ALA A 41 12.26 -10.76 -31.02
N MET A 42 12.25 -9.68 -30.28
CA MET A 42 13.12 -9.45 -29.10
C MET A 42 12.78 -10.43 -27.98
N GLY A 43 11.50 -10.63 -27.67
CA GLY A 43 11.03 -11.62 -26.68
C GLY A 43 11.44 -13.05 -27.03
N PHE A 44 11.36 -13.43 -28.31
CA PHE A 44 11.80 -14.75 -28.78
C PHE A 44 13.32 -14.94 -28.69
N LEU A 45 14.12 -13.92 -29.02
CA LEU A 45 15.58 -13.96 -28.89
C LEU A 45 16.01 -14.07 -27.42
N LEU A 46 15.38 -13.36 -26.52
CA LEU A 46 15.60 -13.47 -25.08
C LEU A 46 15.25 -14.86 -24.53
N PHE A 47 14.15 -15.44 -24.98
CA PHE A 47 13.71 -16.78 -24.59
C PHE A 47 14.72 -17.86 -25.06
N VAL A 48 15.22 -17.77 -26.30
CA VAL A 48 16.24 -18.69 -26.81
C VAL A 48 17.59 -18.52 -26.08
N ALA A 49 17.95 -17.30 -25.73
CA ALA A 49 19.17 -17.00 -24.97
C ALA A 49 19.14 -17.61 -23.56
N ILE A 50 17.99 -17.53 -22.87
CA ILE A 50 17.79 -18.11 -21.50
C ILE A 50 17.78 -19.63 -21.55
N LEU A 51 17.21 -20.26 -22.58
CA LEU A 51 17.12 -21.73 -22.68
C LEU A 51 18.44 -22.39 -23.14
N SER A 52 19.28 -21.69 -23.86
CA SER A 52 20.52 -22.27 -24.42
C SER A 52 21.48 -22.87 -23.38
N PRO A 53 21.70 -22.29 -22.17
CA PRO A 53 22.50 -22.90 -21.12
C PRO A 53 21.91 -24.21 -20.56
N PHE A 54 20.58 -24.28 -20.46
CA PHE A 54 19.88 -25.47 -19.95
C PHE A 54 19.97 -26.65 -20.94
N ILE A 55 19.87 -26.38 -22.25
CA ILE A 55 20.05 -27.38 -23.31
C ILE A 55 21.49 -27.90 -23.30
N TYR A 56 22.46 -27.01 -23.16
CA TYR A 56 23.88 -27.38 -23.03
C TYR A 56 24.15 -28.23 -21.80
N TRP A 57 23.63 -27.86 -20.65
CA TRP A 57 23.77 -28.61 -19.39
C TRP A 57 23.10 -29.97 -19.46
N GLY A 58 21.92 -30.07 -20.06
CA GLY A 58 21.24 -31.33 -20.33
C GLY A 58 22.08 -32.26 -21.20
N TYR A 59 22.72 -31.73 -22.25
CA TYR A 59 23.64 -32.49 -23.10
C TYR A 59 24.85 -32.99 -22.32
N VAL A 60 25.49 -32.19 -21.50
CA VAL A 60 26.64 -32.56 -20.65
C VAL A 60 26.25 -33.67 -19.66
N LEU A 61 25.09 -33.58 -19.04
CA LEU A 61 24.60 -34.60 -18.11
C LEU A 61 24.33 -35.94 -18.81
N VAL A 62 23.70 -35.94 -19.97
CA VAL A 62 23.45 -37.15 -20.76
C VAL A 62 24.76 -37.78 -21.26
N TYR A 63 25.71 -36.96 -21.70
CA TYR A 63 27.04 -37.43 -22.14
C TYR A 63 27.81 -38.07 -21.00
N LYS A 64 27.91 -37.43 -19.81
CA LYS A 64 28.57 -37.95 -18.63
C LYS A 64 27.91 -39.23 -18.08
N SER A 65 26.59 -39.35 -18.23
CA SER A 65 25.86 -40.55 -17.85
C SER A 65 26.22 -41.79 -18.72
N LYS A 66 26.51 -41.57 -20.01
CA LYS A 66 26.88 -42.63 -20.96
C LYS A 66 28.37 -42.93 -20.98
N HIS A 67 29.22 -42.00 -20.57
CA HIS A 67 30.69 -42.11 -20.60
C HIS A 67 31.29 -41.66 -19.25
N PRO A 68 31.11 -42.43 -18.17
CA PRO A 68 31.60 -42.05 -16.86
C PRO A 68 33.15 -42.07 -16.84
N GLY A 69 33.74 -40.90 -16.55
CA GLY A 69 35.19 -40.72 -16.46
C GLY A 69 35.88 -40.15 -17.69
N GLU A 70 35.17 -40.02 -18.81
CA GLU A 70 35.74 -39.36 -20.00
C GLU A 70 35.44 -37.83 -20.01
N PRO A 71 36.36 -37.00 -20.52
CA PRO A 71 36.09 -35.59 -20.74
C PRO A 71 35.04 -35.42 -21.84
N VAL A 72 34.12 -34.46 -21.66
CA VAL A 72 33.03 -34.19 -22.60
C VAL A 72 33.60 -33.77 -23.97
N LYS A 73 33.47 -34.65 -24.97
CA LYS A 73 33.87 -34.38 -26.34
C LYS A 73 32.80 -33.52 -27.04
N LEU A 74 33.00 -32.22 -27.10
CA LEU A 74 32.17 -31.29 -27.88
C LEU A 74 32.46 -31.46 -29.36
N THR A 75 31.45 -31.81 -30.16
CA THR A 75 31.62 -31.81 -31.63
C THR A 75 31.96 -30.40 -32.12
N LYS A 76 32.69 -30.33 -33.27
CA LYS A 76 33.11 -29.04 -33.87
C LYS A 76 31.95 -28.04 -34.00
N ASN A 77 30.76 -28.53 -34.26
CA ASN A 77 29.53 -27.74 -34.40
C ASN A 77 29.04 -27.17 -33.06
N VAL A 78 29.06 -27.96 -31.97
CA VAL A 78 28.65 -27.48 -30.63
C VAL A 78 29.67 -26.43 -30.08
N LYS A 79 30.95 -26.56 -30.36
CA LYS A 79 31.94 -25.55 -30.04
C LYS A 79 31.71 -24.24 -30.83
N ARG A 80 31.32 -24.35 -32.11
CA ARG A 80 31.12 -23.19 -33.01
C ARG A 80 29.82 -22.43 -32.69
N TYR A 81 28.73 -23.15 -32.39
CA TYR A 81 27.44 -22.53 -32.10
C TYR A 81 27.24 -22.22 -30.60
N GLY A 82 27.82 -23.01 -29.70
CA GLY A 82 27.77 -22.73 -28.26
C GLY A 82 28.59 -21.51 -27.87
N GLY A 83 29.76 -21.29 -28.49
CA GLY A 83 30.59 -20.08 -28.31
C GLY A 83 29.95 -18.83 -28.90
N GLY A 84 29.27 -18.97 -30.06
CA GLY A 84 28.54 -17.86 -30.69
C GLY A 84 27.32 -17.41 -29.91
N ALA A 85 26.57 -18.36 -29.30
CA ALA A 85 25.42 -18.03 -28.45
C ALA A 85 25.81 -17.30 -27.16
N LEU A 86 26.94 -17.70 -26.53
CA LEU A 86 27.48 -17.02 -25.34
C LEU A 86 28.00 -15.62 -25.64
N LEU A 87 28.63 -15.42 -26.81
CA LEU A 87 29.08 -14.10 -27.25
C LEU A 87 27.92 -13.19 -27.65
N ALA A 88 26.86 -13.74 -28.26
CA ALA A 88 25.69 -12.98 -28.63
C ALA A 88 24.87 -12.55 -27.37
N THR A 89 24.79 -13.40 -26.34
CA THR A 89 24.16 -13.05 -25.06
C THR A 89 24.96 -11.98 -24.30
N GLY A 90 26.30 -12.08 -24.31
CA GLY A 90 27.17 -11.06 -23.71
C GLY A 90 27.10 -9.71 -24.44
N ALA A 91 26.99 -9.72 -25.77
CA ALA A 91 26.84 -8.52 -26.58
C ALA A 91 25.49 -7.85 -26.42
N LEU A 92 24.39 -8.64 -26.31
CA LEU A 92 23.04 -8.14 -26.06
C LEU A 92 22.87 -7.55 -24.65
N LEU A 93 23.44 -8.19 -23.62
CA LEU A 93 23.48 -7.66 -22.26
C LEU A 93 24.35 -6.39 -22.16
N GLY A 94 25.50 -6.36 -22.84
CA GLY A 94 26.35 -5.18 -22.91
C GLY A 94 25.70 -4.03 -23.67
N TRP A 95 24.92 -4.31 -24.71
CA TRP A 95 24.18 -3.28 -25.46
C TRP A 95 22.99 -2.74 -24.68
N ALA A 96 22.25 -3.58 -23.98
CA ALA A 96 21.16 -3.16 -23.09
C ALA A 96 21.66 -2.23 -21.96
N VAL A 97 22.84 -2.52 -21.38
CA VAL A 97 23.46 -1.67 -20.35
C VAL A 97 24.03 -0.35 -20.92
N LEU A 98 24.45 -0.34 -22.18
CA LEU A 98 25.03 0.86 -22.83
C LEU A 98 23.98 1.77 -23.50
N THR A 99 22.76 1.28 -23.74
CA THR A 99 21.67 2.08 -24.33
C THR A 99 20.72 2.67 -23.28
N ASP A 100 20.85 2.29 -22.02
CA ASP A 100 20.17 2.96 -20.91
C ASP A 100 20.86 4.32 -20.64
N LYS A 101 20.63 5.29 -21.52
CA LYS A 101 20.74 6.69 -21.12
C LYS A 101 19.63 6.95 -20.12
N PRO A 102 19.93 7.49 -18.91
CA PRO A 102 18.87 7.94 -18.02
C PRO A 102 18.01 8.95 -18.80
N ALA A 103 16.74 8.62 -18.98
CA ALA A 103 15.79 9.55 -19.55
C ALA A 103 15.81 10.80 -18.66
N GLU A 104 16.15 11.95 -19.22
CA GLU A 104 15.95 13.24 -18.58
C GLU A 104 14.45 13.40 -18.33
N VAL A 105 14.04 13.16 -17.08
CA VAL A 105 12.66 13.34 -16.63
C VAL A 105 12.44 14.85 -16.58
N THR A 106 11.81 15.38 -17.61
CA THR A 106 11.38 16.77 -17.62
C THR A 106 10.30 17.00 -16.55
N PRO A 107 10.25 18.18 -15.90
CA PRO A 107 9.27 18.49 -14.87
C PRO A 107 7.80 18.34 -15.31
N LYS A 108 7.54 18.31 -16.61
CA LYS A 108 6.21 18.15 -17.20
C LYS A 108 5.68 16.69 -17.11
N ALA A 109 6.58 15.69 -17.20
CA ALA A 109 6.23 14.28 -17.07
C ALA A 109 5.87 13.90 -15.62
N ILE A 110 6.44 14.59 -14.62
CA ILE A 110 6.12 14.35 -13.20
C ILE A 110 4.71 14.83 -12.87
N ASN A 111 4.24 15.93 -13.47
CA ASN A 111 2.89 16.45 -13.22
C ASN A 111 1.76 15.65 -13.89
N GLU A 112 2.04 14.96 -15.00
CA GLU A 112 1.03 14.09 -15.65
C GLU A 112 0.88 12.75 -14.93
N ILE A 113 1.93 12.26 -14.26
CA ILE A 113 1.88 11.03 -13.44
C ILE A 113 1.14 11.28 -12.11
N ALA A 114 1.15 12.53 -11.60
CA ALA A 114 0.49 12.90 -10.35
C ALA A 114 -1.05 13.11 -10.48
N GLN A 115 -1.63 13.08 -11.68
CA GLN A 115 -3.04 13.41 -11.92
C GLN A 115 -3.94 12.22 -12.29
N GLN A 116 -3.43 10.99 -12.33
CA GLN A 116 -4.27 9.82 -12.49
C GLN A 116 -4.08 8.87 -11.30
N PRO A 117 -5.13 8.61 -10.49
CA PRO A 117 -5.10 7.51 -9.55
C PRO A 117 -5.14 6.21 -10.38
N LYS A 118 -3.99 5.61 -10.66
CA LYS A 118 -3.96 4.20 -11.05
C LYS A 118 -4.44 3.42 -9.84
N GLU A 119 -5.64 2.85 -9.93
CA GLU A 119 -6.03 1.72 -9.12
C GLU A 119 -5.03 0.58 -9.37
N SER A 120 -3.91 0.61 -8.65
CA SER A 120 -3.06 -0.55 -8.52
C SER A 120 -3.73 -1.48 -7.52
N LYS A 121 -3.80 -2.77 -7.84
CA LYS A 121 -4.22 -3.85 -6.92
C LYS A 121 -3.30 -3.99 -5.70
N ASP A 122 -2.29 -3.16 -5.56
CA ASP A 122 -1.39 -3.12 -4.42
C ASP A 122 -1.89 -2.04 -3.45
N SER A 123 -2.21 -2.47 -2.23
CA SER A 123 -2.75 -1.63 -1.15
C SER A 123 -1.70 -0.71 -0.51
N VAL A 124 -0.88 -0.04 -1.31
CA VAL A 124 0.09 0.95 -0.89
C VAL A 124 -0.25 2.29 -1.52
N VAL A 125 -0.60 3.28 -0.69
CA VAL A 125 -0.93 4.63 -1.13
C VAL A 125 0.11 5.61 -0.60
N ILE A 126 0.75 6.37 -1.48
CA ILE A 126 1.71 7.42 -1.11
C ILE A 126 1.00 8.76 -1.19
N THR A 127 0.86 9.43 -0.06
CA THR A 127 0.29 10.77 0.03
C THR A 127 1.42 11.78 0.27
N GLN A 128 1.61 12.70 -0.67
CA GLN A 128 2.55 13.81 -0.51
C GLN A 128 2.07 14.76 0.59
N ALA A 129 3.02 15.47 1.22
CA ALA A 129 2.68 16.48 2.21
C ALA A 129 1.86 17.59 1.54
N MET A 130 0.64 17.83 2.04
CA MET A 130 -0.21 18.93 1.57
C MET A 130 0.34 20.28 2.07
N GLU A 131 0.05 21.36 1.34
CA GLU A 131 0.34 22.73 1.77
C GLU A 131 -0.63 23.16 2.87
N GLY A 132 -0.21 24.09 3.73
CA GLY A 132 -1.00 24.62 4.84
C GLY A 132 -0.37 24.32 6.20
N ASP A 133 -0.86 24.98 7.25
CA ASP A 133 -0.41 24.76 8.63
C ASP A 133 -1.04 23.46 9.18
N PRO A 134 -0.23 22.43 9.51
CA PRO A 134 -0.77 21.18 10.03
C PRO A 134 -1.39 21.32 11.44
N TYR A 135 -1.04 22.37 12.20
CA TYR A 135 -1.64 22.61 13.51
C TYR A 135 -3.04 23.19 13.37
N GLU A 136 -3.23 24.15 12.44
CA GLU A 136 -4.57 24.68 12.13
C GLU A 136 -5.49 23.56 11.62
N GLU A 137 -5.00 22.73 10.70
CA GLU A 137 -5.77 21.60 10.17
C GLU A 137 -6.14 20.59 11.27
N LEU A 138 -5.24 20.33 12.22
CA LEU A 138 -5.52 19.47 13.39
C LEU A 138 -6.63 20.05 14.24
N ASP A 139 -6.55 21.36 14.53
CA ASP A 139 -7.47 22.05 15.44
C ASP A 139 -8.86 22.22 14.80
N GLU A 140 -8.96 22.31 13.46
CA GLU A 140 -10.21 22.37 12.70
C GLU A 140 -10.93 21.01 12.61
N LEU A 141 -10.30 19.88 12.96
CA LEU A 141 -10.99 18.60 12.98
C LEU A 141 -12.18 18.63 13.93
N ILE A 142 -13.30 18.09 13.50
CA ILE A 142 -14.50 17.99 14.33
C ILE A 142 -14.23 16.98 15.46
N GLY A 143 -14.50 17.38 16.71
CA GLY A 143 -14.25 16.57 17.89
C GLY A 143 -12.78 16.19 18.08
N LEU A 144 -12.54 14.98 18.59
CA LEU A 144 -11.20 14.43 18.78
C LEU A 144 -10.32 15.22 19.75
N GLU A 145 -10.88 15.90 20.74
CA GLU A 145 -10.15 16.79 21.66
C GLU A 145 -8.98 16.09 22.34
N SER A 146 -9.19 14.86 22.83
CA SER A 146 -8.11 14.06 23.43
C SER A 146 -6.98 13.73 22.46
N VAL A 147 -7.31 13.50 21.17
CA VAL A 147 -6.33 13.24 20.11
C VAL A 147 -5.52 14.50 19.83
N LYS A 148 -6.18 15.67 19.71
CA LYS A 148 -5.54 16.97 19.52
C LYS A 148 -4.55 17.26 20.66
N GLU A 149 -4.99 17.11 21.90
CA GLU A 149 -4.15 17.32 23.10
C GLU A 149 -2.90 16.40 23.10
N GLU A 150 -3.06 15.13 22.76
CA GLU A 150 -1.94 14.19 22.67
C GLU A 150 -0.96 14.56 21.57
N VAL A 151 -1.44 14.97 20.39
CA VAL A 151 -0.59 15.40 19.28
C VAL A 151 0.15 16.70 19.63
N HIS A 152 -0.53 17.69 20.22
CA HIS A 152 0.12 18.91 20.70
C HIS A 152 1.17 18.63 21.77
N THR A 153 0.88 17.75 22.73
CA THR A 153 1.82 17.33 23.77
C THR A 153 3.07 16.69 23.15
N LEU A 154 2.88 15.81 22.17
CA LEU A 154 3.95 15.17 21.43
C LEU A 154 4.81 16.18 20.65
N ALA A 155 4.16 17.15 19.99
CA ALA A 155 4.83 18.23 19.26
C ALA A 155 5.65 19.13 20.19
N ASN A 156 5.08 19.55 21.31
CA ASN A 156 5.76 20.36 22.33
C ASN A 156 6.98 19.63 22.89
N PHE A 157 6.81 18.35 23.20
CA PHE A 157 7.90 17.51 23.66
C PHE A 157 9.03 17.45 22.64
N ALA A 158 8.74 17.16 21.38
CA ALA A 158 9.72 17.10 20.29
C ALA A 158 10.46 18.43 20.10
N LYS A 159 9.73 19.56 20.14
CA LYS A 159 10.28 20.92 20.04
C LYS A 159 11.30 21.19 21.16
N ILE A 160 10.99 20.83 22.40
CA ILE A 160 11.91 21.02 23.53
C ILE A 160 13.15 20.11 23.40
N GLN A 161 13.01 18.88 22.93
CA GLN A 161 14.17 18.01 22.71
C GLN A 161 15.10 18.56 21.61
N GLN A 162 14.58 19.17 20.57
CA GLN A 162 15.40 19.85 19.57
C GLN A 162 16.14 21.06 20.13
N GLN A 163 15.48 21.89 20.94
CA GLN A 163 16.12 23.02 21.62
C GLN A 163 17.26 22.55 22.52
N ARG A 164 17.05 21.47 23.28
CA ARG A 164 18.12 20.85 24.09
C ARG A 164 19.30 20.42 23.23
N LYS A 165 19.05 19.77 22.10
CA LYS A 165 20.08 19.35 21.12
C LYS A 165 20.84 20.55 20.56
N ALA A 166 20.14 21.60 20.18
CA ALA A 166 20.73 22.83 19.65
C ALA A 166 21.65 23.54 20.68
N GLN A 167 21.36 23.41 21.98
CA GLN A 167 22.17 23.93 23.08
C GLN A 167 23.29 22.97 23.52
N GLY A 168 23.52 21.86 22.81
CA GLY A 168 24.54 20.87 23.15
C GLY A 168 24.23 19.98 24.35
N LEU A 169 22.99 20.01 24.83
CA LEU A 169 22.56 19.16 25.94
C LEU A 169 22.27 17.74 25.46
N LYS A 170 22.50 16.76 26.33
CA LYS A 170 22.18 15.36 26.03
C LYS A 170 20.66 15.20 25.84
N VAL A 171 20.28 14.59 24.72
CA VAL A 171 18.90 14.21 24.40
C VAL A 171 18.80 12.69 24.47
N PRO A 172 17.88 12.13 25.26
CA PRO A 172 17.65 10.70 25.28
C PRO A 172 17.17 10.23 23.87
N LYS A 173 17.58 9.03 23.49
CA LYS A 173 17.08 8.40 22.28
C LYS A 173 15.60 8.06 22.48
N MET A 174 14.75 8.57 21.61
CA MET A 174 13.30 8.41 21.74
C MET A 174 12.71 7.79 20.48
N SER A 175 11.65 7.03 20.69
CA SER A 175 10.80 6.52 19.64
C SER A 175 9.65 7.50 19.37
N PHE A 176 9.42 7.84 18.11
CA PHE A 176 8.29 8.64 17.66
C PHE A 176 7.19 7.78 17.01
N HIS A 177 7.32 6.44 17.10
CA HIS A 177 6.31 5.52 16.60
C HIS A 177 5.05 5.58 17.47
N LEU A 178 3.88 5.44 16.84
CA LEU A 178 2.59 5.60 17.48
C LEU A 178 1.68 4.39 17.24
N VAL A 179 0.79 4.15 18.18
CA VAL A 179 -0.33 3.22 18.05
C VAL A 179 -1.62 4.03 18.05
N PHE A 180 -2.40 3.94 16.98
CA PHE A 180 -3.71 4.56 16.88
C PHE A 180 -4.78 3.51 17.08
N THR A 181 -5.61 3.68 18.10
CA THR A 181 -6.69 2.75 18.42
C THR A 181 -8.05 3.43 18.28
N GLY A 182 -9.03 2.72 17.77
CA GLY A 182 -10.41 3.24 17.64
C GLY A 182 -11.19 2.58 16.52
N SER A 183 -12.49 2.82 16.50
CA SER A 183 -13.44 2.30 15.52
C SER A 183 -13.15 2.83 14.10
N PRO A 184 -13.73 2.22 13.04
CA PRO A 184 -13.58 2.71 11.67
C PRO A 184 -14.16 4.12 11.51
N GLY A 185 -13.53 4.93 10.64
CA GLY A 185 -14.04 6.26 10.32
C GLY A 185 -13.90 7.31 11.41
N THR A 186 -13.05 7.08 12.43
CA THR A 186 -12.76 8.06 13.50
C THR A 186 -11.62 9.04 13.16
N GLY A 187 -11.09 9.02 11.94
CA GLY A 187 -10.08 9.99 11.49
C GLY A 187 -8.63 9.57 11.65
N LYS A 188 -8.32 8.31 12.02
CA LYS A 188 -6.94 7.81 12.23
C LYS A 188 -5.99 8.12 11.08
N THR A 189 -6.38 7.81 9.85
CA THR A 189 -5.56 8.06 8.66
C THR A 189 -5.33 9.56 8.42
N THR A 190 -6.36 10.39 8.62
CA THR A 190 -6.27 11.86 8.48
C THR A 190 -5.27 12.42 9.49
N VAL A 191 -5.38 12.05 10.75
CA VAL A 191 -4.45 12.50 11.80
C VAL A 191 -3.03 11.97 11.54
N ALA A 192 -2.85 10.77 11.01
CA ALA A 192 -1.52 10.25 10.66
C ALA A 192 -0.82 11.13 9.61
N ARG A 193 -1.56 11.62 8.60
CA ARG A 193 -1.04 12.55 7.59
C ARG A 193 -0.66 13.90 8.19
N ILE A 194 -1.49 14.42 9.09
CA ILE A 194 -1.22 15.68 9.83
C ILE A 194 0.03 15.52 10.70
N VAL A 195 0.14 14.43 11.46
CA VAL A 195 1.30 14.13 12.31
C VAL A 195 2.60 14.03 11.47
N ALA A 196 2.54 13.46 10.28
CA ALA A 196 3.70 13.40 9.39
C ALA A 196 4.22 14.78 9.01
N ARG A 197 3.32 15.74 8.77
CA ARG A 197 3.66 17.15 8.46
C ARG A 197 4.19 17.86 9.69
N ILE A 198 3.56 17.68 10.86
CA ILE A 198 4.06 18.20 12.14
C ILE A 198 5.50 17.71 12.41
N TYR A 199 5.77 16.42 12.17
CA TYR A 199 7.12 15.86 12.35
C TYR A 199 8.14 16.43 11.36
N LYS A 200 7.71 16.77 10.12
CA LYS A 200 8.55 17.49 9.18
C LYS A 200 8.87 18.90 9.68
N ASP A 201 7.87 19.66 10.12
CA ASP A 201 8.04 21.03 10.58
C ASP A 201 8.91 21.11 11.84
N LEU A 202 8.83 20.09 12.68
CA LEU A 202 9.72 19.90 13.81
C LEU A 202 11.10 19.35 13.40
N GLY A 203 11.38 19.06 12.12
CA GLY A 203 12.66 18.52 11.65
C GLY A 203 12.98 17.11 12.17
N ILE A 204 11.98 16.36 12.65
CA ILE A 204 12.12 14.94 13.00
C ILE A 204 12.21 14.12 11.71
N LEU A 205 11.39 14.46 10.73
CA LEU A 205 11.36 13.88 9.41
C LEU A 205 11.73 14.93 8.35
N LYS A 206 12.25 14.49 7.19
CA LYS A 206 12.68 15.43 6.14
C LYS A 206 11.58 15.80 5.17
N SER A 207 10.65 14.89 4.84
CA SER A 207 9.66 15.13 3.77
C SER A 207 8.21 15.20 4.26
N GLY A 208 7.87 14.59 5.37
CA GLY A 208 6.50 14.62 5.92
C GLY A 208 5.43 13.95 5.05
N HIS A 209 5.81 13.14 4.06
CA HIS A 209 4.88 12.30 3.30
C HIS A 209 4.43 11.10 4.13
N THR A 210 3.33 10.51 3.72
CA THR A 210 2.79 9.32 4.37
C THR A 210 2.65 8.20 3.34
N VAL A 211 3.14 7.03 3.69
CA VAL A 211 2.92 5.79 2.94
C VAL A 211 1.91 4.97 3.72
N GLU A 212 0.74 4.76 3.14
CA GLU A 212 -0.36 4.03 3.76
C GLU A 212 -0.41 2.63 3.18
N THR A 213 -0.54 1.65 4.06
CA THR A 213 -0.60 0.25 3.68
C THR A 213 -1.40 -0.57 4.71
N ASP A 214 -1.67 -1.80 4.37
CA ASP A 214 -2.25 -2.83 5.22
C ASP A 214 -1.44 -4.13 5.12
N ARG A 215 -1.99 -5.24 5.63
CA ARG A 215 -1.37 -6.55 5.48
C ARG A 215 -1.06 -6.91 4.03
N SER A 216 -1.96 -6.62 3.10
CA SER A 216 -1.81 -7.04 1.71
C SER A 216 -0.66 -6.31 1.00
N GLY A 217 -0.36 -5.07 1.39
CA GLY A 217 0.80 -4.32 0.90
C GLY A 217 2.14 -4.81 1.45
N LEU A 218 2.17 -5.44 2.63
CA LEU A 218 3.40 -5.89 3.29
C LEU A 218 3.72 -7.36 3.05
N VAL A 219 2.71 -8.22 3.06
CA VAL A 219 2.86 -9.68 2.97
C VAL A 219 2.76 -10.11 1.51
N ALA A 220 3.67 -10.98 1.08
CA ALA A 220 3.65 -11.58 -0.24
C ALA A 220 2.94 -12.95 -0.23
N GLU A 221 2.51 -13.40 -1.41
CA GLU A 221 1.85 -14.69 -1.58
C GLU A 221 2.82 -15.88 -1.57
N TYR A 222 4.10 -15.64 -1.88
CA TYR A 222 5.10 -16.69 -2.03
C TYR A 222 6.18 -16.63 -0.95
N VAL A 223 6.72 -17.80 -0.59
CA VAL A 223 7.81 -17.98 0.38
C VAL A 223 9.01 -17.10 0.02
N GLY A 224 9.57 -16.39 1.00
CA GLY A 224 10.79 -15.60 0.86
C GLY A 224 10.63 -14.24 0.15
N GLN A 225 9.43 -13.85 -0.25
CA GLN A 225 9.17 -12.57 -0.91
C GLN A 225 8.63 -11.50 0.06
N THR A 226 8.14 -11.89 1.23
CA THR A 226 7.54 -10.95 2.20
C THR A 226 8.56 -9.94 2.70
N ALA A 227 9.77 -10.37 3.07
CA ALA A 227 10.81 -9.43 3.52
C ALA A 227 11.19 -8.43 2.42
N VAL A 228 11.27 -8.86 1.15
CA VAL A 228 11.56 -7.98 0.01
C VAL A 228 10.46 -6.96 -0.19
N LYS A 229 9.18 -7.40 -0.20
CA LYS A 229 8.02 -6.53 -0.35
C LYS A 229 7.92 -5.53 0.81
N THR A 230 8.06 -6.01 2.05
CA THR A 230 8.05 -5.15 3.24
C THR A 230 9.17 -4.11 3.19
N ASN A 231 10.40 -4.49 2.81
CA ASN A 231 11.50 -3.53 2.65
C ASN A 231 11.20 -2.48 1.59
N ALA A 232 10.65 -2.84 0.44
CA ALA A 232 10.30 -1.89 -0.61
C ALA A 232 9.28 -0.84 -0.14
N VAL A 233 8.27 -1.25 0.63
CA VAL A 233 7.29 -0.34 1.23
C VAL A 233 7.95 0.58 2.27
N ILE A 234 8.81 0.03 3.13
CA ILE A 234 9.55 0.83 4.12
C ILE A 234 10.48 1.82 3.43
N ASP A 235 11.17 1.42 2.36
CA ASP A 235 12.06 2.30 1.60
C ASP A 235 11.29 3.49 1.01
N SER A 236 10.05 3.29 0.55
CA SER A 236 9.19 4.36 0.06
C SER A 236 8.72 5.32 1.17
N ALA A 237 8.71 4.87 2.45
CA ALA A 237 8.33 5.67 3.61
C ALA A 237 9.53 6.38 4.30
N LEU A 238 10.76 6.16 3.82
CA LEU A 238 11.93 6.80 4.42
C LEU A 238 11.86 8.33 4.34
N ASN A 239 12.19 8.98 5.44
CA ASN A 239 12.04 10.41 5.72
C ASN A 239 10.59 10.88 5.86
N GLY A 240 9.63 9.96 5.95
CA GLY A 240 8.22 10.18 6.15
C GLY A 240 7.63 9.21 7.19
N VAL A 241 6.32 9.03 7.12
CA VAL A 241 5.56 8.14 7.99
C VAL A 241 5.08 6.92 7.20
N LEU A 242 5.33 5.73 7.76
CA LEU A 242 4.66 4.50 7.35
C LEU A 242 3.42 4.30 8.23
N PHE A 243 2.24 4.38 7.63
CA PHE A 243 0.96 4.12 8.29
C PHE A 243 0.46 2.72 7.90
N ILE A 244 0.29 1.85 8.88
CA ILE A 244 -0.20 0.48 8.67
C ILE A 244 -1.59 0.38 9.29
N ASP A 245 -2.63 0.32 8.44
CA ASP A 245 -4.01 0.15 8.90
C ASP A 245 -4.29 -1.33 9.19
N GLU A 246 -5.15 -1.59 10.17
CA GLU A 246 -5.48 -2.94 10.64
C GLU A 246 -4.25 -3.83 10.88
N ALA A 247 -3.19 -3.24 11.50
CA ALA A 247 -1.90 -3.91 11.68
C ALA A 247 -1.99 -5.27 12.39
N TYR A 248 -3.01 -5.49 13.22
CA TYR A 248 -3.29 -6.79 13.85
C TYR A 248 -3.52 -7.92 12.83
N ALA A 249 -3.94 -7.59 11.62
CA ALA A 249 -4.08 -8.58 10.55
C ALA A 249 -2.76 -9.24 10.14
N LEU A 250 -1.60 -8.66 10.50
CA LEU A 250 -0.27 -9.29 10.32
C LEU A 250 -0.10 -10.55 11.17
N VAL A 251 -0.90 -10.73 12.23
CA VAL A 251 -0.90 -11.92 13.08
C VAL A 251 -2.32 -12.50 13.12
N PRO A 252 -2.73 -13.32 12.12
CA PRO A 252 -4.06 -13.91 12.10
C PRO A 252 -4.26 -14.92 13.23
N GLU A 253 -5.49 -15.01 13.72
CA GLU A 253 -5.91 -16.02 14.69
C GLU A 253 -5.89 -17.40 14.01
N GLY A 254 -5.05 -18.35 14.52
CA GLY A 254 -5.07 -19.73 14.03
C GLY A 254 -3.74 -20.40 13.67
N GLY A 255 -2.60 -19.70 13.74
CA GLY A 255 -1.26 -20.34 13.75
C GLY A 255 -0.91 -21.18 12.53
N GLY A 256 -1.18 -20.72 11.32
CA GLY A 256 -0.68 -21.33 10.08
C GLY A 256 0.72 -20.81 9.69
N ASN A 257 1.31 -21.34 8.61
CA ASN A 257 2.51 -20.78 7.96
C ASN A 257 2.19 -19.35 7.48
N ASP A 258 2.33 -18.39 8.40
CA ASP A 258 1.95 -17.01 8.14
C ASP A 258 3.19 -16.14 7.94
N TYR A 259 3.34 -15.63 6.74
CA TYR A 259 4.42 -14.72 6.35
C TYR A 259 4.32 -13.33 7.04
N GLY A 260 3.27 -13.06 7.80
CA GLY A 260 3.13 -11.82 8.56
C GLY A 260 4.19 -11.68 9.66
N GLN A 261 4.65 -12.78 10.27
CA GLN A 261 5.76 -12.75 11.22
C GLN A 261 7.09 -12.31 10.56
N GLU A 262 7.30 -12.66 9.29
CA GLU A 262 8.45 -12.19 8.51
C GLU A 262 8.36 -10.69 8.25
N ALA A 263 7.15 -10.17 7.93
CA ALA A 263 6.91 -8.74 7.79
C ALA A 263 7.17 -7.99 9.10
N ILE A 264 6.66 -8.48 10.23
CA ILE A 264 6.88 -7.89 11.56
C ILE A 264 8.38 -7.86 11.90
N SER A 265 9.10 -8.97 11.70
CA SER A 265 10.54 -9.06 11.99
C SER A 265 11.35 -8.08 11.14
N THR A 266 11.00 -7.95 9.85
CA THR A 266 11.59 -6.97 8.94
C THR A 266 11.31 -5.54 9.39
N LEU A 267 10.04 -5.24 9.73
CA LEU A 267 9.61 -3.93 10.23
C LEU A 267 10.37 -3.54 11.49
N LEU A 268 10.42 -4.43 12.49
CA LEU A 268 11.11 -4.18 13.77
C LEU A 268 12.60 -3.90 13.59
N LYS A 269 13.27 -4.62 12.69
CA LYS A 269 14.66 -4.37 12.33
C LYS A 269 14.83 -2.98 11.73
N ARG A 270 14.01 -2.63 10.72
CA ARG A 270 14.09 -1.32 10.04
C ARG A 270 13.73 -0.15 10.96
N MET A 271 12.80 -0.33 11.89
CA MET A 271 12.48 0.67 12.92
C MET A 271 13.69 1.00 13.81
N GLU A 272 14.59 0.04 14.04
CA GLU A 272 15.84 0.29 14.77
C GLU A 272 16.92 0.89 13.88
N ASP A 273 17.10 0.32 12.67
CA ASP A 273 18.18 0.72 11.74
C ASP A 273 17.93 2.14 11.19
N ASP A 274 16.66 2.49 10.91
CA ASP A 274 16.24 3.75 10.28
C ASP A 274 15.51 4.70 11.25
N ARG A 275 15.66 4.55 12.55
CA ARG A 275 14.92 5.31 13.58
C ARG A 275 14.97 6.84 13.45
N ASP A 276 16.04 7.38 12.80
CA ASP A 276 16.22 8.81 12.59
C ASP A 276 15.57 9.29 11.27
N LYS A 277 14.97 8.38 10.50
CA LYS A 277 14.42 8.64 9.15
C LYS A 277 13.04 8.05 8.94
N LEU A 278 12.56 7.20 9.84
CA LEU A 278 11.31 6.48 9.69
C LEU A 278 10.48 6.61 10.96
N VAL A 279 9.25 7.04 10.81
CA VAL A 279 8.22 6.91 11.83
C VAL A 279 7.19 5.89 11.35
N VAL A 280 6.82 4.97 12.22
CA VAL A 280 5.78 3.98 11.96
C VAL A 280 4.58 4.29 12.84
N ILE A 281 3.41 4.39 12.24
CA ILE A 281 2.12 4.49 12.92
C ILE A 281 1.33 3.25 12.57
N ILE A 282 0.95 2.47 13.56
CA ILE A 282 0.09 1.30 13.39
C ILE A 282 -1.31 1.62 13.91
N ALA A 283 -2.33 1.17 13.20
CA ALA A 283 -3.71 1.49 13.52
C ALA A 283 -4.61 0.25 13.53
N GLY A 284 -5.67 0.30 14.33
CA GLY A 284 -6.68 -0.76 14.37
C GLY A 284 -7.64 -0.64 15.56
N TYR A 285 -8.43 -1.69 15.78
CA TYR A 285 -9.35 -1.76 16.91
C TYR A 285 -8.60 -1.92 18.24
N PRO A 286 -9.07 -1.33 19.34
CA PRO A 286 -8.33 -1.32 20.59
C PRO A 286 -7.91 -2.69 21.11
N ASN A 287 -8.85 -3.64 21.18
CA ASN A 287 -8.58 -4.96 21.73
C ASN A 287 -7.66 -5.80 20.81
N GLU A 288 -7.85 -5.70 19.50
CA GLU A 288 -7.05 -6.36 18.49
C GLU A 288 -5.62 -5.82 18.48
N MET A 289 -5.46 -4.50 18.59
CA MET A 289 -4.15 -3.84 18.67
C MET A 289 -3.42 -4.19 19.97
N GLN A 290 -4.11 -4.30 21.09
CA GLN A 290 -3.49 -4.73 22.35
C GLN A 290 -2.92 -6.15 22.19
N ARG A 291 -3.72 -7.10 21.66
CA ARG A 291 -3.26 -8.48 21.40
C ARG A 291 -2.08 -8.51 20.42
N PHE A 292 -2.12 -7.68 19.38
CA PHE A 292 -1.05 -7.57 18.41
C PHE A 292 0.26 -7.10 19.04
N ILE A 293 0.23 -6.06 19.85
CA ILE A 293 1.41 -5.54 20.56
C ILE A 293 1.94 -6.58 21.55
N ASP A 294 1.05 -7.25 22.28
CA ASP A 294 1.42 -8.26 23.29
C ASP A 294 1.99 -9.54 22.66
N SER A 295 1.73 -9.78 21.38
CA SER A 295 2.24 -10.96 20.66
C SER A 295 3.76 -10.95 20.46
N ASN A 296 4.43 -9.78 20.58
CA ASN A 296 5.86 -9.67 20.32
C ASN A 296 6.53 -8.60 21.20
N PRO A 297 7.52 -8.97 22.05
CA PRO A 297 8.24 -8.04 22.91
C PRO A 297 8.94 -6.91 22.14
N GLY A 298 9.33 -7.14 20.89
CA GLY A 298 9.91 -6.14 20.01
C GLY A 298 8.91 -5.04 19.63
N LEU A 299 7.62 -5.36 19.46
CA LEU A 299 6.56 -4.39 19.28
C LEU A 299 6.35 -3.56 20.55
N GLN A 300 6.22 -4.21 21.70
CA GLN A 300 6.03 -3.52 23.00
C GLN A 300 7.13 -2.51 23.30
N SER A 301 8.38 -2.85 22.97
CA SER A 301 9.52 -1.97 23.27
C SER A 301 9.60 -0.74 22.36
N ARG A 302 9.04 -0.80 21.13
CA ARG A 302 9.12 0.28 20.14
C ARG A 302 7.87 1.15 20.09
N PHE A 303 6.71 0.58 20.36
CA PHE A 303 5.43 1.27 20.40
C PHE A 303 5.04 1.61 21.84
N THR A 304 5.49 2.76 22.30
CA THR A 304 5.30 3.19 23.69
C THR A 304 4.23 4.27 23.86
N ARG A 305 3.69 4.80 22.75
CA ARG A 305 2.70 5.88 22.75
C ARG A 305 1.44 5.43 22.04
N TYR A 306 0.31 5.58 22.73
CA TYR A 306 -1.01 5.19 22.26
C TYR A 306 -1.90 6.41 22.17
N ILE A 307 -2.55 6.61 21.03
CA ILE A 307 -3.56 7.64 20.83
C ILE A 307 -4.89 6.94 20.57
N ASN A 308 -5.86 7.15 21.44
CA ASN A 308 -7.18 6.57 21.32
C ASN A 308 -8.12 7.53 20.61
N PHE A 309 -8.77 7.06 19.56
CA PHE A 309 -9.77 7.76 18.75
C PHE A 309 -11.15 7.34 19.21
N PRO A 310 -11.85 8.15 20.02
CA PRO A 310 -13.20 7.82 20.44
C PRO A 310 -14.17 7.85 19.26
N ASP A 311 -15.32 7.15 19.44
CA ASP A 311 -16.42 7.33 18.52
C ASP A 311 -16.99 8.73 18.63
N TYR A 312 -17.43 9.30 17.51
CA TYR A 312 -18.10 10.58 17.49
C TYR A 312 -19.45 10.55 18.21
N THR A 313 -19.79 11.67 18.84
CA THR A 313 -21.11 11.94 19.37
C THR A 313 -22.10 12.21 18.24
N ASP A 314 -23.38 12.19 18.52
CA ASP A 314 -24.45 12.52 17.56
C ASP A 314 -24.32 13.96 17.02
N LYS A 315 -23.93 14.91 17.88
CA LYS A 315 -23.63 16.29 17.48
C LYS A 315 -22.45 16.34 16.50
N GLU A 316 -21.35 15.70 16.81
CA GLU A 316 -20.16 15.66 15.94
C GLU A 316 -20.45 14.97 14.59
N LEU A 317 -21.27 13.92 14.58
CA LEU A 317 -21.73 13.30 13.33
C LEU A 317 -22.55 14.26 12.48
N PHE A 318 -23.40 15.08 13.11
CA PHE A 318 -24.16 16.12 12.41
C PHE A 318 -23.23 17.23 11.89
N ASP A 319 -22.23 17.64 12.67
CA ASP A 319 -21.24 18.62 12.24
C ASP A 319 -20.40 18.10 11.05
N ILE A 320 -20.03 16.79 11.07
CA ILE A 320 -19.38 16.13 9.93
C ILE A 320 -20.30 16.12 8.69
N PHE A 321 -21.61 15.90 8.86
CA PHE A 321 -22.54 15.98 7.74
C PHE A 321 -22.61 17.41 7.16
N ASN A 322 -22.61 18.42 8.01
CA ASN A 322 -22.56 19.83 7.58
C ASN A 322 -21.24 20.15 6.84
N LEU A 323 -20.12 19.55 7.25
CA LEU A 323 -18.87 19.70 6.53
C LEU A 323 -18.97 19.13 5.10
N TYR A 324 -19.64 17.97 4.91
CA TYR A 324 -19.91 17.43 3.58
C TYR A 324 -20.83 18.33 2.75
N LEU A 325 -21.88 18.91 3.36
CA LEU A 325 -22.75 19.86 2.70
C LEU A 325 -21.96 21.06 2.17
N ASN A 326 -21.20 21.72 3.04
CA ASN A 326 -20.41 22.89 2.72
C ASN A 326 -19.38 22.62 1.62
N LYS A 327 -18.63 21.51 1.76
CA LYS A 327 -17.58 21.11 0.80
C LYS A 327 -18.14 20.85 -0.60
N ASN A 328 -19.38 20.37 -0.70
CA ASN A 328 -20.02 20.02 -1.96
C ASN A 328 -21.10 21.01 -2.39
N GLN A 329 -21.21 22.18 -1.72
CA GLN A 329 -22.16 23.25 -2.04
C GLN A 329 -23.63 22.79 -1.96
N TYR A 330 -23.94 21.92 -1.00
CA TYR A 330 -25.32 21.53 -0.68
C TYR A 330 -25.84 22.28 0.54
N THR A 331 -27.15 22.39 0.61
CA THR A 331 -27.93 22.89 1.75
C THR A 331 -29.00 21.87 2.14
N ILE A 332 -29.56 22.00 3.33
CA ILE A 332 -30.67 21.14 3.80
C ILE A 332 -31.81 21.99 4.34
N THR A 333 -33.04 21.47 4.31
CA THR A 333 -34.16 22.09 5.00
C THR A 333 -34.09 21.87 6.50
N ASP A 334 -34.78 22.70 7.30
CA ASP A 334 -34.79 22.57 8.76
C ASP A 334 -35.36 21.20 9.19
N GLU A 335 -36.40 20.71 8.50
CA GLU A 335 -37.02 19.41 8.79
C GLU A 335 -36.02 18.25 8.46
N ALA A 336 -35.20 18.40 7.42
CA ALA A 336 -34.14 17.44 7.10
C ALA A 336 -33.05 17.43 8.17
N ALA A 337 -32.66 18.62 8.67
CA ALA A 337 -31.67 18.76 9.73
C ALA A 337 -32.15 18.10 11.04
N GLU A 338 -33.41 18.32 11.44
CA GLU A 338 -33.98 17.65 12.64
C GLU A 338 -34.03 16.15 12.46
N LEU A 339 -34.45 15.67 11.30
CA LEU A 339 -34.46 14.23 10.99
C LEU A 339 -33.07 13.61 11.10
N LEU A 340 -32.04 14.27 10.57
CA LEU A 340 -30.64 13.82 10.67
C LEU A 340 -30.18 13.72 12.12
N LYS A 341 -30.41 14.77 12.93
CA LYS A 341 -30.04 14.79 14.36
C LYS A 341 -30.67 13.62 15.10
N ASN A 342 -31.99 13.39 14.92
CA ASN A 342 -32.70 12.28 15.55
C ASN A 342 -32.16 10.90 15.12
N ASN A 343 -31.84 10.73 13.83
CA ASN A 343 -31.28 9.47 13.33
C ASN A 343 -29.84 9.25 13.80
N PHE A 344 -29.02 10.29 13.89
CA PHE A 344 -27.67 10.16 14.43
C PHE A 344 -27.68 9.85 15.93
N SER A 345 -28.56 10.48 16.71
CA SER A 345 -28.74 10.17 18.13
C SER A 345 -29.15 8.69 18.32
N ASN A 346 -30.11 8.21 17.54
CA ASN A 346 -30.48 6.80 17.54
C ASN A 346 -29.36 5.87 17.12
N ALA A 347 -28.56 6.24 16.11
CA ALA A 347 -27.44 5.46 15.63
C ALA A 347 -26.33 5.33 16.69
N VAL A 348 -26.03 6.42 17.41
CA VAL A 348 -25.05 6.42 18.51
C VAL A 348 -25.56 5.60 19.69
N ALA A 349 -26.86 5.74 20.07
CA ALA A 349 -27.45 4.98 21.17
C ALA A 349 -27.45 3.45 20.93
N ASN A 350 -27.59 3.04 19.66
CA ASN A 350 -27.66 1.63 19.26
C ASN A 350 -26.38 1.15 18.53
N LYS A 351 -25.26 1.84 18.71
CA LYS A 351 -24.02 1.52 17.99
C LYS A 351 -23.47 0.14 18.37
N THR A 352 -22.96 -0.56 17.38
CA THR A 352 -22.20 -1.80 17.53
C THR A 352 -20.69 -1.52 17.53
N LYS A 353 -19.87 -2.53 17.83
CA LYS A 353 -18.41 -2.43 17.76
C LYS A 353 -17.86 -1.95 16.40
N ASN A 354 -18.63 -2.18 15.33
CA ASN A 354 -18.24 -1.81 13.96
C ASN A 354 -18.95 -0.53 13.48
N PHE A 355 -19.33 0.35 14.39
CA PHE A 355 -19.97 1.62 14.02
C PHE A 355 -19.02 2.45 13.14
N GLY A 356 -19.53 2.87 11.98
CA GLY A 356 -18.71 3.45 10.91
C GLY A 356 -18.35 4.92 11.08
N ASN A 357 -18.82 5.61 12.13
CA ASN A 357 -18.51 7.00 12.42
C ASN A 357 -18.63 7.93 11.20
N ALA A 358 -17.57 8.65 10.82
CA ALA A 358 -17.59 9.53 9.64
C ALA A 358 -17.86 8.78 8.32
N ARG A 359 -17.46 7.50 8.19
CA ARG A 359 -17.85 6.68 7.02
C ARG A 359 -19.37 6.45 6.96
N TYR A 360 -20.00 6.27 8.10
CA TYR A 360 -21.47 6.17 8.17
C TYR A 360 -22.13 7.48 7.71
N VAL A 361 -21.65 8.63 8.20
CA VAL A 361 -22.14 9.95 7.78
C VAL A 361 -21.95 10.17 6.29
N ARG A 362 -20.78 9.86 5.76
CA ARG A 362 -20.47 9.94 4.33
C ARG A 362 -21.46 9.12 3.50
N ASN A 363 -21.71 7.87 3.89
CA ASN A 363 -22.64 7.01 3.18
C ASN A 363 -24.08 7.57 3.17
N ILE A 364 -24.53 8.19 4.27
CA ILE A 364 -25.85 8.86 4.32
C ILE A 364 -25.87 10.07 3.40
N PHE A 365 -24.80 10.89 3.39
CA PHE A 365 -24.70 12.02 2.49
C PHE A 365 -24.76 11.60 1.02
N GLU A 366 -23.93 10.62 0.62
CA GLU A 366 -23.89 10.11 -0.76
C GLU A 366 -25.27 9.58 -1.20
N ARG A 367 -25.96 8.82 -0.34
CA ARG A 367 -27.32 8.35 -0.62
C ARG A 367 -28.34 9.50 -0.70
N ALA A 368 -28.23 10.51 0.17
CA ALA A 368 -29.14 11.66 0.11
C ALA A 368 -29.01 12.40 -1.22
N VAL A 369 -27.79 12.56 -1.73
CA VAL A 369 -27.53 13.14 -3.07
C VAL A 369 -28.11 12.27 -4.18
N GLU A 370 -28.01 10.93 -4.09
CA GLU A 370 -28.66 10.01 -5.04
C GLU A 370 -30.20 10.16 -5.00
N GLN A 371 -30.81 10.29 -3.82
CA GLN A 371 -32.26 10.48 -3.70
C GLN A 371 -32.71 11.83 -4.26
N GLN A 372 -31.95 12.90 -4.04
CA GLN A 372 -32.19 14.19 -4.70
C GLN A 372 -32.16 14.05 -6.23
N ALA A 373 -31.14 13.38 -6.78
CA ALA A 373 -31.04 13.14 -8.21
C ALA A 373 -32.26 12.37 -8.75
N ASN A 374 -32.73 11.35 -8.04
CA ASN A 374 -33.95 10.60 -8.40
C ASN A 374 -35.19 11.50 -8.40
N ARG A 375 -35.37 12.32 -7.37
CA ARG A 375 -36.49 13.27 -7.23
C ARG A 375 -36.52 14.31 -8.34
N LEU A 376 -35.34 14.79 -8.74
CA LEU A 376 -35.22 15.87 -9.75
C LEU A 376 -35.20 15.33 -11.18
N SER A 377 -34.90 14.07 -11.42
CA SER A 377 -34.68 13.49 -12.77
C SER A 377 -35.85 13.67 -13.75
N SER A 378 -37.10 13.77 -13.26
CA SER A 378 -38.31 13.95 -14.06
C SER A 378 -38.69 15.42 -14.29
N LYS A 379 -38.00 16.36 -13.63
CA LYS A 379 -38.28 17.81 -13.73
C LYS A 379 -37.58 18.45 -14.94
N ARG A 380 -38.22 19.43 -15.56
CA ARG A 380 -37.62 20.29 -16.58
C ARG A 380 -37.40 21.72 -15.99
N GLY A 381 -36.27 22.35 -16.30
CA GLY A 381 -35.97 23.71 -15.84
C GLY A 381 -35.65 23.78 -14.35
N ILE A 382 -34.78 22.93 -13.86
CA ILE A 382 -34.36 22.85 -12.44
C ILE A 382 -33.49 24.07 -12.11
N SER A 383 -33.82 24.79 -11.01
CA SER A 383 -33.04 25.95 -10.55
C SER A 383 -31.77 25.48 -9.80
N ASN A 384 -30.78 26.40 -9.67
CA ASN A 384 -29.58 26.16 -8.90
C ASN A 384 -29.87 25.87 -7.41
N GLU A 385 -30.88 26.51 -6.86
CA GLU A 385 -31.36 26.28 -5.50
C GLU A 385 -31.88 24.86 -5.32
N GLU A 386 -32.70 24.35 -6.27
CA GLU A 386 -33.19 22.99 -6.24
C GLU A 386 -32.04 21.96 -6.40
N LEU A 387 -31.02 22.27 -7.23
CA LEU A 387 -29.85 21.40 -7.43
C LEU A 387 -28.95 21.31 -6.18
N SER A 388 -28.96 22.33 -5.34
CA SER A 388 -28.16 22.36 -4.11
C SER A 388 -28.94 21.94 -2.85
N LEU A 389 -30.29 21.82 -2.91
CA LEU A 389 -31.12 21.57 -1.73
C LEU A 389 -31.42 20.08 -1.54
N LEU A 390 -31.03 19.53 -0.40
CA LEU A 390 -31.48 18.23 0.09
C LEU A 390 -32.72 18.43 0.98
N THR A 391 -33.82 17.75 0.64
CA THR A 391 -35.07 17.84 1.37
C THR A 391 -35.19 16.73 2.40
N LYS A 392 -36.20 16.84 3.29
CA LYS A 392 -36.55 15.78 4.24
C LYS A 392 -36.77 14.43 3.57
N GLU A 393 -37.47 14.43 2.40
CA GLU A 393 -37.75 13.20 1.63
C GLU A 393 -36.44 12.51 1.16
N ASP A 394 -35.45 13.30 0.67
CA ASP A 394 -34.16 12.77 0.25
C ASP A 394 -33.43 12.09 1.41
N ILE A 395 -33.46 12.72 2.59
CA ILE A 395 -32.84 12.17 3.81
C ILE A 395 -33.60 10.92 4.32
N GLU A 396 -34.94 10.95 4.36
CA GLU A 396 -35.73 9.77 4.75
C GLU A 396 -35.43 8.56 3.89
N ASN A 397 -35.38 8.75 2.57
CA ASN A 397 -35.11 7.69 1.63
C ASN A 397 -33.65 7.20 1.71
N ALA A 398 -32.68 8.07 2.01
CA ALA A 398 -31.28 7.68 2.27
C ALA A 398 -31.14 6.72 3.46
N PHE A 399 -31.98 6.88 4.50
CA PHE A 399 -32.00 5.96 5.65
C PHE A 399 -32.75 4.65 5.38
N LYS A 400 -33.78 4.65 4.52
CA LYS A 400 -34.57 3.45 4.17
C LYS A 400 -33.77 2.43 3.34
N GLN A 401 -32.82 2.87 2.52
CA GLN A 401 -31.97 2.00 1.67
C GLN A 401 -30.91 1.18 2.45
N ARG A 402 -31.04 1.07 3.76
CA ARG A 402 -30.18 0.28 4.63
C ARG A 402 -30.53 -1.22 4.53
N LYS A 403 -30.17 -1.86 3.40
CA LYS A 403 -30.17 -3.33 3.26
C LYS A 403 -28.83 -3.82 2.78
#